data_ff0198dc342abaed7148723fdbceab0a
#
_entry.id   ff0198dc342abaed7148723fdbceab0a
#
_cell.length_a   1.000
_cell.length_b   1.000
_cell.length_c   1.000
_cell.angle_alpha   90.00
_cell.angle_beta   90.00
_cell.angle_gamma   90.00
#
_symmetry.space_group_name_H-M   'P 1'
#
loop_
_entity.id
_entity.type
_entity.pdbx_description
1 polymer ?
#
loop_
_entity_poly.entity_id
_entity_poly.type
_entity_poly.pdbx_seq_one_letter_code
_entity_poly.pdbx_strand_id
1 'polypeptide(L)'
;MLGMPLATYTGVLIGNTAVPLWNSARRTLPLLFGASSVASLAGLFNLMDLTERERRIMRRFGLIGQAAELLAAGAVVRDMRKVPRVSKPLRDGFSGMLWSAASICTAGAMVLSLLPGDSRCKRAITGLLGLAGGACVRFGIFHAGKRSARDPQAAFMHRP
;
A
#
# COMPACT_ATOMS: atom_id res chain seq x y z
N MET A 1 0.07 -21.32 -7.42
CA MET A 1 1.05 -20.23 -7.65
C MET A 1 0.49 -18.99 -8.39
N LEU A 2 -0.82 -18.84 -8.60
CA LEU A 2 -1.44 -17.71 -9.33
C LEU A 2 -1.70 -16.45 -8.46
N GLY A 3 -1.60 -16.53 -7.14
CA GLY A 3 -1.96 -15.42 -6.25
C GLY A 3 -1.04 -14.19 -6.35
N MET A 4 0.27 -14.38 -6.47
CA MET A 4 1.23 -13.26 -6.59
C MET A 4 1.05 -12.47 -7.89
N PRO A 5 0.97 -13.09 -9.09
CA PRO A 5 0.64 -12.37 -10.31
C PRO A 5 -0.67 -11.60 -10.21
N LEU A 6 -1.70 -12.20 -9.61
CA LEU A 6 -3.00 -11.55 -9.45
C LEU A 6 -2.94 -10.33 -8.50
N ALA A 7 -2.19 -10.44 -7.41
CA ALA A 7 -2.02 -9.36 -6.44
C ALA A 7 -1.27 -8.14 -7.02
N THR A 8 -0.32 -8.37 -7.93
CA THR A 8 0.48 -7.31 -8.57
C THR A 8 -0.15 -6.79 -9.88
N TYR A 9 -1.07 -7.56 -10.48
CA TYR A 9 -1.66 -7.29 -11.80
C TYR A 9 -2.27 -5.88 -11.90
N THR A 10 -3.05 -5.47 -10.90
CA THR A 10 -3.63 -4.12 -10.87
C THR A 10 -2.56 -3.03 -10.86
N GLY A 11 -1.46 -3.24 -10.14
CA GLY A 11 -0.32 -2.31 -10.12
C GLY A 11 0.36 -2.21 -11.48
N VAL A 12 0.49 -3.33 -12.20
CA VAL A 12 1.06 -3.36 -13.57
C VAL A 12 0.14 -2.65 -14.54
N LEU A 13 -1.17 -2.93 -14.50
CA LEU A 13 -2.16 -2.27 -15.37
C LEU A 13 -2.14 -0.76 -15.20
N ILE A 14 -2.22 -0.29 -13.95
CA ILE A 14 -2.24 1.14 -13.63
C ILE A 14 -0.91 1.79 -14.03
N GLY A 15 0.22 1.15 -13.78
CA GLY A 15 1.55 1.66 -14.14
C GLY A 15 1.81 1.80 -15.64
N ASN A 16 1.08 1.04 -16.46
CA ASN A 16 1.19 1.09 -17.93
C ASN A 16 0.17 2.04 -18.60
N THR A 17 -0.51 2.88 -17.83
CA THR A 17 -1.42 3.90 -18.37
C THR A 17 -0.70 5.19 -18.74
N ALA A 18 -1.34 6.04 -19.56
CA ALA A 18 -0.84 7.36 -19.90
C ALA A 18 -0.92 8.39 -18.76
N VAL A 19 -1.35 7.99 -17.55
CA VAL A 19 -1.46 8.87 -16.39
C VAL A 19 -0.06 9.14 -15.83
N PRO A 20 0.42 10.41 -15.82
CA PRO A 20 1.81 10.74 -15.47
C PRO A 20 2.23 10.23 -14.09
N LEU A 21 1.35 10.33 -13.09
CA LEU A 21 1.61 9.87 -11.73
C LEU A 21 1.86 8.36 -11.68
N TRP A 22 1.02 7.58 -12.34
CA TRP A 22 1.14 6.12 -12.32
C TRP A 22 2.33 5.64 -13.14
N ASN A 23 2.59 6.29 -14.28
CA ASN A 23 3.72 5.96 -15.14
C ASN A 23 5.07 6.24 -14.45
N SER A 24 5.18 7.35 -13.69
CA SER A 24 6.41 7.67 -12.95
C SER A 24 6.80 6.61 -11.91
N ALA A 25 5.82 5.89 -11.36
CA ALA A 25 6.01 4.83 -10.37
C ALA A 25 5.72 3.41 -10.92
N ARG A 26 5.74 3.22 -12.25
CA ARG A 26 5.37 1.95 -12.91
C ARG A 26 6.12 0.72 -12.41
N ARG A 27 7.34 0.89 -11.90
CA ARG A 27 8.15 -0.22 -11.35
C ARG A 27 7.86 -0.49 -9.88
N THR A 28 7.53 0.53 -9.12
CA THR A 28 7.32 0.44 -7.68
C THR A 28 5.86 0.20 -7.29
N LEU A 29 4.89 0.59 -8.12
CA LEU A 29 3.46 0.33 -7.89
C LEU A 29 3.10 -1.16 -7.79
N PRO A 30 3.59 -2.06 -8.67
CA PRO A 30 3.30 -3.49 -8.53
C PRO A 30 3.85 -4.07 -7.22
N LEU A 31 5.04 -3.62 -6.79
CA LEU A 31 5.63 -4.04 -5.52
C LEU A 31 4.80 -3.56 -4.33
N LEU A 32 4.35 -2.31 -4.36
CA LEU A 32 3.49 -1.74 -3.33
C LEU A 32 2.17 -2.51 -3.22
N PHE A 33 1.49 -2.77 -4.34
CA PHE A 33 0.23 -3.50 -4.34
C PHE A 33 0.39 -4.96 -3.92
N GLY A 34 1.48 -5.62 -4.33
CA GLY A 34 1.81 -6.96 -3.90
C GLY A 34 2.03 -7.03 -2.38
N ALA A 35 2.89 -6.16 -1.85
CA ALA A 35 3.18 -6.08 -0.42
C ALA A 35 1.93 -5.73 0.41
N SER A 36 1.14 -4.76 -0.05
CA SER A 36 -0.13 -4.38 0.58
C SER A 36 -1.15 -5.53 0.57
N SER A 37 -1.16 -6.36 -0.47
CA SER A 37 -2.03 -7.55 -0.52
C SER A 37 -1.61 -8.58 0.52
N VAL A 38 -0.31 -8.80 0.72
CA VAL A 38 0.23 -9.69 1.75
C VAL A 38 -0.12 -9.19 3.15
N ALA A 39 0.07 -7.89 3.42
CA ALA A 39 -0.26 -7.27 4.70
C ALA A 39 -1.77 -7.35 4.99
N SER A 40 -2.62 -7.07 3.99
CA SER A 40 -4.08 -7.15 4.12
C SER A 40 -4.57 -8.58 4.34
N LEU A 41 -3.97 -9.57 3.64
CA LEU A 41 -4.29 -10.97 3.83
C LEU A 41 -3.98 -11.42 5.26
N ALA A 42 -2.80 -11.08 5.77
CA ALA A 42 -2.44 -11.36 7.16
C ALA A 42 -3.40 -10.65 8.13
N GLY A 43 -3.83 -9.42 7.81
CA GLY A 43 -4.85 -8.69 8.56
C GLY A 43 -6.17 -9.44 8.62
N LEU A 44 -6.63 -10.00 7.51
CA LEU A 44 -7.84 -10.80 7.45
C LEU A 44 -7.73 -12.06 8.32
N PHE A 45 -6.63 -12.79 8.24
CA PHE A 45 -6.40 -13.98 9.06
C PHE A 45 -6.32 -13.66 10.57
N ASN A 46 -5.85 -12.47 10.94
CA ASN A 46 -5.87 -12.03 12.34
C ASN A 46 -7.27 -11.86 12.94
N LEU A 47 -8.30 -11.74 12.11
CA LEU A 47 -9.71 -11.66 12.52
C LEU A 47 -10.34 -13.07 12.67
N MET A 48 -9.67 -14.10 12.16
CA MET A 48 -10.16 -15.47 12.21
C MET A 48 -9.65 -16.21 13.47
N ASP A 49 -10.36 -17.25 13.88
CA ASP A 49 -9.90 -18.13 14.93
C ASP A 49 -8.93 -19.17 14.36
N LEU A 50 -7.64 -18.92 14.59
CA LEU A 50 -6.51 -19.73 14.13
C LEU A 50 -5.91 -20.51 15.30
N THR A 51 -5.31 -21.65 14.99
CA THR A 51 -4.48 -22.41 15.93
C THR A 51 -3.19 -21.64 16.26
N GLU A 52 -2.55 -21.96 17.38
CA GLU A 52 -1.29 -21.32 17.81
C GLU A 52 -0.18 -21.39 16.76
N ARG A 53 -0.09 -22.50 16.00
CA ARG A 53 0.88 -22.69 14.95
C ARG A 53 0.59 -21.75 13.76
N GLU A 54 -0.66 -21.67 13.34
CA GLU A 54 -1.11 -20.81 12.24
C GLU A 54 -0.93 -19.35 12.59
N ARG A 55 -1.28 -18.92 13.81
CA ARG A 55 -1.05 -17.57 14.29
C ARG A 55 0.41 -17.15 14.19
N ARG A 56 1.33 -18.03 14.58
CA ARG A 56 2.77 -17.74 14.51
C ARG A 56 3.23 -17.55 13.07
N ILE A 57 2.75 -18.38 12.15
CA ILE A 57 3.06 -18.28 10.73
C ILE A 57 2.48 -16.97 10.17
N MET A 58 1.20 -16.70 10.43
CA MET A 58 0.52 -15.50 9.92
C MET A 58 1.10 -14.21 10.49
N ARG A 59 1.55 -14.20 11.76
CA ARG A 59 2.25 -13.07 12.35
C ARG A 59 3.55 -12.76 11.61
N ARG A 60 4.38 -13.77 11.30
CA ARG A 60 5.62 -13.58 10.53
C ARG A 60 5.32 -13.11 9.10
N PHE A 61 4.35 -13.72 8.47
CA PHE A 61 3.89 -13.35 7.13
C PHE A 61 3.39 -11.91 7.09
N GLY A 62 2.60 -11.49 8.08
CA GLY A 62 2.11 -10.14 8.21
C GLY A 62 3.24 -9.11 8.43
N LEU A 63 4.20 -9.41 9.29
CA LEU A 63 5.37 -8.53 9.52
C LEU A 63 6.18 -8.32 8.24
N ILE A 64 6.41 -9.38 7.47
CA ILE A 64 7.11 -9.29 6.17
C ILE A 64 6.30 -8.41 5.19
N GLY A 65 4.98 -8.63 5.10
CA GLY A 65 4.09 -7.84 4.25
C GLY A 65 4.08 -6.36 4.62
N GLN A 66 3.92 -6.05 5.92
CA GLN A 66 3.91 -4.68 6.44
C GLN A 66 5.25 -3.96 6.22
N ALA A 67 6.37 -4.63 6.49
CA ALA A 67 7.70 -4.07 6.23
C ALA A 67 7.91 -3.81 4.73
N ALA A 68 7.57 -4.77 3.88
CA ALA A 68 7.65 -4.62 2.43
C ALA A 68 6.75 -3.49 1.91
N GLU A 69 5.54 -3.33 2.47
CA GLU A 69 4.61 -2.26 2.11
C GLU A 69 5.18 -0.88 2.46
N LEU A 70 5.73 -0.70 3.66
CA LEU A 70 6.35 0.56 4.08
C LEU A 70 7.57 0.90 3.21
N LEU A 71 8.42 -0.08 2.90
CA LEU A 71 9.57 0.11 2.02
C LEU A 71 9.14 0.47 0.59
N ALA A 72 8.15 -0.25 0.05
CA ALA A 72 7.59 0.03 -1.28
C ALA A 72 6.91 1.41 -1.34
N ALA A 73 6.18 1.81 -0.28
CA ALA A 73 5.60 3.14 -0.17
C ALA A 73 6.68 4.24 -0.19
N GLY A 74 7.78 4.05 0.54
CA GLY A 74 8.94 4.94 0.49
C GLY A 74 9.57 5.02 -0.90
N ALA A 75 9.69 3.88 -1.60
CA ALA A 75 10.20 3.83 -2.97
C ALA A 75 9.29 4.57 -3.95
N VAL A 76 7.96 4.41 -3.85
CA VAL A 76 6.98 5.16 -4.66
C VAL A 76 7.14 6.66 -4.44
N VAL A 77 7.22 7.11 -3.19
CA VAL A 77 7.44 8.54 -2.87
C VAL A 77 8.76 9.03 -3.45
N ARG A 78 9.83 8.24 -3.37
CA ARG A 78 11.14 8.58 -3.94
C ARG A 78 11.09 8.74 -5.46
N ASP A 79 10.43 7.81 -6.15
CA ASP A 79 10.31 7.85 -7.61
C ASP A 79 9.46 9.05 -8.06
N MET A 80 8.38 9.36 -7.34
CA MET A 80 7.53 10.51 -7.62
C MET A 80 8.21 11.85 -7.30
N ARG A 81 9.15 11.92 -6.35
CA ARG A 81 9.91 13.14 -6.04
C ARG A 81 10.78 13.60 -7.19
N LYS A 82 11.17 12.73 -8.11
CA LYS A 82 11.92 13.08 -9.31
C LYS A 82 11.18 14.05 -10.24
N VAL A 83 9.82 14.07 -10.12
CA VAL A 83 8.95 14.98 -10.87
C VAL A 83 8.03 15.72 -9.88
N PRO A 84 8.44 16.89 -9.35
CA PRO A 84 7.76 17.57 -8.23
C PRO A 84 6.26 17.84 -8.46
N ARG A 85 5.86 18.17 -9.71
CA ARG A 85 4.45 18.39 -10.06
C ARG A 85 3.61 17.13 -10.00
N VAL A 86 4.19 15.98 -10.28
CA VAL A 86 3.52 14.68 -10.23
C VAL A 86 3.34 14.17 -8.80
N SER A 87 4.22 14.58 -7.87
CA SER A 87 4.13 14.18 -6.45
C SER A 87 3.09 14.97 -5.65
N LYS A 88 2.74 16.18 -6.10
CA LYS A 88 1.82 17.08 -5.41
C LYS A 88 0.43 16.46 -5.15
N PRO A 89 -0.23 15.78 -6.12
CA PRO A 89 -1.51 15.13 -5.88
C PRO A 89 -1.49 14.02 -4.82
N LEU A 90 -0.33 13.39 -4.57
CA LEU A 90 -0.20 12.36 -3.54
C LEU A 90 0.02 12.92 -2.13
N ARG A 91 0.45 14.19 -2.02
CA ARG A 91 0.73 14.85 -0.74
C ARG A 91 -0.42 15.74 -0.27
N ASP A 92 -1.19 16.29 -1.19
CA ASP A 92 -2.18 17.31 -0.91
C ASP A 92 -3.61 16.78 -1.02
N GLY A 93 -4.48 17.31 -0.14
CA GLY A 93 -5.91 17.03 -0.16
C GLY A 93 -6.26 15.60 0.26
N PHE A 94 -7.38 15.09 -0.25
CA PHE A 94 -7.94 13.81 0.16
C PHE A 94 -7.01 12.61 -0.12
N SER A 95 -6.30 12.61 -1.24
CA SER A 95 -5.33 11.55 -1.54
C SER A 95 -4.12 11.57 -0.61
N GLY A 96 -3.65 12.76 -0.20
CA GLY A 96 -2.59 12.89 0.80
C GLY A 96 -3.02 12.38 2.18
N MET A 97 -4.26 12.66 2.57
CA MET A 97 -4.84 12.15 3.81
C MET A 97 -4.91 10.61 3.79
N LEU A 98 -5.40 10.01 2.69
CA LEU A 98 -5.44 8.55 2.55
C LEU A 98 -4.04 7.92 2.57
N TRP A 99 -3.06 8.56 1.94
CA TRP A 99 -1.67 8.10 1.94
C TRP A 99 -1.05 8.12 3.34
N SER A 100 -1.28 9.19 4.09
CA SER A 100 -0.83 9.30 5.49
C SER A 100 -1.53 8.28 6.38
N ALA A 101 -2.84 8.14 6.24
CA ALA A 101 -3.63 7.14 6.97
C ALA A 101 -3.14 5.71 6.68
N ALA A 102 -2.84 5.39 5.42
CA ALA A 102 -2.27 4.10 5.05
C ALA A 102 -0.96 3.82 5.78
N SER A 103 -0.03 4.78 5.75
CA SER A 103 1.28 4.63 6.41
C SER A 103 1.15 4.48 7.92
N ILE A 104 0.26 5.25 8.56
CA ILE A 104 -0.02 5.17 10.01
C ILE A 104 -0.63 3.81 10.34
N CYS A 105 -1.62 3.36 9.58
CA CYS A 105 -2.28 2.07 9.83
C CYS A 105 -1.29 0.90 9.68
N THR A 106 -0.47 0.89 8.62
CA THR A 106 0.50 -0.19 8.39
C THR A 106 1.60 -0.17 9.45
N ALA A 107 2.13 1.01 9.81
CA ALA A 107 3.12 1.14 10.89
C ALA A 107 2.53 0.74 12.24
N GLY A 108 1.30 1.16 12.55
CA GLY A 108 0.59 0.77 13.77
C GLY A 108 0.36 -0.74 13.86
N ALA A 109 -0.07 -1.37 12.76
CA ALA A 109 -0.23 -2.81 12.67
C ALA A 109 1.11 -3.54 12.88
N MET A 110 2.20 -3.03 12.32
CA MET A 110 3.54 -3.58 12.49
C MET A 110 4.00 -3.49 13.94
N VAL A 111 3.87 -2.33 14.59
CA VAL A 111 4.23 -2.13 16.00
C VAL A 111 3.43 -3.07 16.90
N LEU A 112 2.12 -3.16 16.71
CA LEU A 112 1.27 -4.09 17.48
C LEU A 112 1.68 -5.55 17.26
N SER A 113 2.10 -5.92 16.05
CA SER A 113 2.59 -7.28 15.75
C SER A 113 3.92 -7.60 16.43
N LEU A 114 4.76 -6.59 16.70
CA LEU A 114 6.06 -6.75 17.36
C LEU A 114 5.94 -6.82 18.88
N LEU A 115 4.94 -6.17 19.46
CA LEU A 115 4.74 -6.17 20.91
C LEU A 115 4.44 -7.59 21.43
N PRO A 116 4.92 -7.95 22.63
CA PRO A 116 4.58 -9.20 23.28
C PRO A 116 3.10 -9.25 23.68
N GLY A 117 2.59 -10.48 23.88
CA GLY A 117 1.18 -10.72 24.20
C GLY A 117 0.33 -11.01 22.96
N ASP A 118 -0.62 -11.94 23.11
CA ASP A 118 -1.50 -12.41 22.04
C ASP A 118 -2.96 -12.40 22.47
N SER A 119 -3.48 -11.19 22.79
CA SER A 119 -4.90 -11.03 23.11
C SER A 119 -5.76 -10.98 21.84
N ARG A 120 -6.99 -11.48 21.92
CA ARG A 120 -7.97 -11.42 20.82
C ARG A 120 -8.20 -9.99 20.33
N CYS A 121 -8.30 -9.05 21.26
CA CYS A 121 -8.49 -7.62 20.95
C CYS A 121 -7.30 -7.06 20.16
N LYS A 122 -6.07 -7.35 20.59
CA LYS A 122 -4.85 -6.91 19.88
C LYS A 122 -4.81 -7.44 18.46
N ARG A 123 -5.12 -8.75 18.26
CA ARG A 123 -5.17 -9.34 16.91
C ARG A 123 -6.22 -8.67 16.03
N ALA A 124 -7.42 -8.42 16.59
CA ALA A 124 -8.49 -7.75 15.87
C ALA A 124 -8.07 -6.33 15.43
N ILE A 125 -7.48 -5.55 16.32
CA ILE A 125 -7.00 -4.20 16.01
C ILE A 125 -5.90 -4.26 14.95
N THR A 126 -4.92 -5.15 15.09
CA THR A 126 -3.85 -5.34 14.10
C THR A 126 -4.41 -5.75 12.73
N GLY A 127 -5.41 -6.63 12.73
CA GLY A 127 -6.09 -7.07 11.51
C GLY A 127 -6.83 -5.93 10.81
N LEU A 128 -7.61 -5.17 11.56
CA LEU A 128 -8.35 -4.01 11.04
C LEU A 128 -7.42 -2.92 10.50
N LEU A 129 -6.33 -2.64 11.21
CA LEU A 129 -5.32 -1.69 10.75
C LEU A 129 -4.66 -2.14 9.44
N GLY A 130 -4.32 -3.43 9.31
CA GLY A 130 -3.74 -3.98 8.07
C GLY A 130 -4.71 -3.89 6.89
N LEU A 131 -5.99 -4.19 7.10
CA LEU A 131 -7.03 -4.07 6.06
C LEU A 131 -7.28 -2.60 5.68
N ALA A 132 -7.42 -1.73 6.67
CA ALA A 132 -7.63 -0.30 6.45
C ALA A 132 -6.44 0.35 5.74
N GLY A 133 -5.20 0.01 6.14
CA GLY A 133 -3.98 0.45 5.47
C GLY A 133 -3.96 0.09 4.00
N GLY A 134 -4.21 -1.18 3.67
CA GLY A 134 -4.26 -1.65 2.29
C GLY A 134 -5.36 -1.01 1.45
N ALA A 135 -6.54 -0.76 2.03
CA ALA A 135 -7.61 -0.02 1.36
C ALA A 135 -7.19 1.43 1.09
N CYS A 136 -6.65 2.12 2.10
CA CYS A 136 -6.18 3.50 1.98
C CYS A 136 -5.08 3.66 0.93
N VAL A 137 -4.13 2.70 0.81
CA VAL A 137 -3.13 2.70 -0.28
C VAL A 137 -3.81 2.72 -1.64
N ARG A 138 -4.74 1.80 -1.87
CA ARG A 138 -5.40 1.64 -3.18
C ARG A 138 -6.22 2.85 -3.55
N PHE A 139 -7.07 3.33 -2.63
CA PHE A 139 -7.88 4.52 -2.86
C PHE A 139 -7.02 5.79 -2.97
N GLY A 140 -5.94 5.92 -2.19
CA GLY A 140 -5.01 7.03 -2.25
C GLY A 140 -4.33 7.13 -3.62
N ILE A 141 -3.79 6.04 -4.14
CA ILE A 141 -3.17 5.97 -5.47
C ILE A 141 -4.19 6.25 -6.57
N PHE A 142 -5.41 5.69 -6.47
CA PHE A 142 -6.46 5.92 -7.45
C PHE A 142 -6.88 7.39 -7.52
N HIS A 143 -7.17 8.02 -6.38
CA HIS A 143 -7.56 9.43 -6.34
C HIS A 143 -6.43 10.38 -6.76
N ALA A 144 -5.18 10.09 -6.38
CA ALA A 144 -4.02 10.85 -6.81
C ALA A 144 -3.85 10.79 -8.34
N GLY A 145 -4.03 9.62 -8.94
CA GLY A 145 -3.96 9.43 -10.39
C GLY A 145 -5.07 10.18 -11.13
N LYS A 146 -6.32 10.12 -10.63
CA LYS A 146 -7.43 10.90 -11.22
C LYS A 146 -7.15 12.40 -11.21
N ARG A 147 -6.56 12.94 -10.14
CA ARG A 147 -6.16 14.35 -10.07
C ARG A 147 -5.04 14.67 -11.04
N SER A 148 -4.02 13.81 -11.13
CA SER A 148 -2.91 13.96 -12.09
C SER A 148 -3.38 13.90 -13.55
N ALA A 149 -4.39 13.08 -13.86
CA ALA A 149 -4.95 12.99 -15.21
C ALA A 149 -5.76 14.24 -15.63
N ARG A 150 -6.24 15.01 -14.66
CA ARG A 150 -6.99 16.27 -14.92
C ARG A 150 -6.09 17.50 -15.04
N ASP A 151 -4.79 17.37 -14.82
CA ASP A 151 -3.82 18.45 -14.97
C ASP A 151 -3.19 18.38 -16.38
N PRO A 152 -3.58 19.28 -17.33
CA PRO A 152 -3.07 19.26 -18.70
C PRO A 152 -1.55 19.48 -18.76
N GLN A 153 -1.00 20.26 -17.84
CA GLN A 153 0.44 20.57 -17.81
C GLN A 153 1.29 19.38 -17.39
N ALA A 154 0.76 18.48 -16.56
CA ALA A 154 1.45 17.27 -16.18
C ALA A 154 1.57 16.28 -17.36
N ALA A 155 0.64 16.30 -18.31
CA ALA A 155 0.64 15.44 -19.49
C ALA A 155 1.70 15.84 -20.54
N PHE A 156 1.98 17.14 -20.68
CA PHE A 156 2.92 17.65 -21.69
C PHE A 156 4.39 17.51 -21.30
N MET A 157 4.72 17.42 -20.00
CA MET A 157 6.11 17.30 -19.52
C MET A 157 6.66 15.86 -19.59
N HIS A 158 5.87 14.89 -20.02
CA HIS A 158 6.26 13.47 -20.06
C HIS A 158 6.48 12.96 -21.48
N ARG A 159 6.65 13.86 -22.46
CA ARG A 159 7.15 13.44 -23.79
C ARG A 159 8.67 13.30 -23.72
N PRO A 160 9.20 12.10 -24.07
CA PRO A 160 10.64 11.88 -24.23
C PRO A 160 11.21 12.77 -25.35
#